data_ec9e10153ec76e560a67631a2c2c4c73
#
_entry.id   ec9e10153ec76e560a67631a2c2c4c73
#
_cell.length_a   1.000
_cell.length_b   1.000
_cell.length_c   1.000
_cell.angle_alpha   90.00
_cell.angle_beta   90.00
_cell.angle_gamma   90.00
#
_symmetry.space_group_name_H-M   'P 1'
#
loop_
_entity.id
_entity.type
_entity.pdbx_description
1 polymer ?
#
loop_
_entity_poly.entity_id
_entity_poly.type
_entity_poly.pdbx_seq_one_letter_code
_entity_poly.pdbx_strand_id
1 'polypeptide(L)'
;DSVGVTAVDDHTLAYTLTYDFPGFLSLLCYLPYEPAYGPLLSEMGDQYATSAETLYSCGAFYLSDYESLETWIMKKNPENYDADNVFIDTISRIYNAEAAVNGPEMIKRGEIDEATIGSDILDSWLADDTTKDMVSMDRPNTNYTYFYMFNFMPFAHEFSNWNVEGVDAEYEPENWAKAINNTNFRKSFLY
;
A
#
# COMPACT_ATOMS: atom_id res chain seq x y z
N ASP A 1 10.73 22.98 -18.19
CA ASP A 1 11.33 22.61 -16.92
C ASP A 1 11.93 21.22 -17.09
N SER A 2 13.24 21.10 -16.90
CA SER A 2 13.96 19.83 -17.05
C SER A 2 13.85 19.01 -15.76
N VAL A 3 13.39 17.80 -15.88
CA VAL A 3 13.51 16.82 -14.78
C VAL A 3 14.99 16.43 -14.68
N GLY A 4 15.56 16.43 -13.48
CA GLY A 4 16.97 16.15 -13.24
C GLY A 4 17.37 14.67 -13.45
N VAL A 5 16.80 14.00 -14.45
CA VAL A 5 17.11 12.59 -14.80
C VAL A 5 17.59 12.56 -16.26
N THR A 6 18.74 11.93 -16.47
CA THR A 6 19.33 11.82 -17.81
C THR A 6 19.83 10.40 -18.05
N ALA A 7 19.45 9.79 -19.17
CA ALA A 7 20.07 8.57 -19.66
C ALA A 7 21.43 8.95 -20.30
N VAL A 8 22.52 8.54 -19.67
CA VAL A 8 23.88 8.80 -20.14
C VAL A 8 24.24 7.83 -21.27
N ASP A 9 23.86 6.58 -21.09
CA ASP A 9 23.98 5.48 -22.06
C ASP A 9 22.89 4.44 -21.79
N ASP A 10 22.93 3.30 -22.48
CA ASP A 10 21.91 2.24 -22.39
C ASP A 10 21.82 1.57 -21.01
N HIS A 11 22.79 1.79 -20.14
CA HIS A 11 22.89 1.14 -18.82
C HIS A 11 23.07 2.13 -17.67
N THR A 12 23.14 3.44 -17.95
CA THR A 12 23.48 4.46 -16.95
C THR A 12 22.44 5.55 -16.88
N LEU A 13 21.78 5.71 -15.73
CA LEU A 13 20.95 6.86 -15.40
C LEU A 13 21.69 7.80 -14.46
N ALA A 14 21.72 9.07 -14.76
CA ALA A 14 22.23 10.12 -13.90
C ALA A 14 21.07 10.95 -13.30
N TYR A 15 21.09 11.10 -11.98
CA TYR A 15 20.16 11.96 -11.26
C TYR A 15 20.89 13.22 -10.78
N THR A 16 20.34 14.38 -11.11
CA THR A 16 20.82 15.68 -10.65
C THR A 16 19.81 16.25 -9.66
N LEU A 17 20.19 16.31 -8.39
CA LEU A 17 19.34 16.82 -7.32
C LEU A 17 19.54 18.34 -7.18
N THR A 18 18.48 19.07 -6.85
CA THR A 18 18.53 20.52 -6.61
C THR A 18 19.15 20.88 -5.26
N TYR A 19 19.22 19.92 -4.34
CA TYR A 19 19.87 20.01 -3.04
C TYR A 19 20.35 18.64 -2.58
N ASP A 20 21.27 18.63 -1.62
CA ASP A 20 21.75 17.37 -1.02
C ASP A 20 20.64 16.70 -0.22
N PHE A 21 20.29 15.48 -0.61
CA PHE A 21 19.25 14.68 0.03
C PHE A 21 19.80 13.28 0.38
N PRO A 22 20.27 13.08 1.62
CA PRO A 22 20.89 11.82 2.05
C PRO A 22 19.96 10.60 1.91
N GLY A 23 18.64 10.80 1.96
CA GLY A 23 17.61 9.76 1.79
C GLY A 23 17.27 9.41 0.34
N PHE A 24 17.94 9.98 -0.67
CA PHE A 24 17.56 9.82 -2.07
C PHE A 24 17.52 8.36 -2.54
N LEU A 25 18.51 7.56 -2.15
CA LEU A 25 18.54 6.14 -2.53
C LEU A 25 17.36 5.35 -1.95
N SER A 26 16.95 5.67 -0.72
CA SER A 26 15.75 5.07 -0.12
C SER A 26 14.46 5.51 -0.84
N LEU A 27 14.45 6.75 -1.37
CA LEU A 27 13.34 7.25 -2.15
C LEU A 27 13.13 6.47 -3.46
N LEU A 28 14.21 5.99 -4.08
CA LEU A 28 14.13 5.17 -5.30
C LEU A 28 13.44 3.81 -5.10
N CYS A 29 13.27 3.37 -3.85
CA CYS A 29 12.49 2.18 -3.51
C CYS A 29 10.97 2.42 -3.50
N TYR A 30 10.53 3.65 -3.76
CA TYR A 30 9.10 3.98 -3.84
C TYR A 30 8.52 3.65 -5.20
N LEU A 31 7.30 3.13 -5.20
CA LEU A 31 6.58 2.70 -6.41
C LEU A 31 6.66 3.69 -7.61
N PRO A 32 6.55 5.03 -7.44
CA PRO A 32 6.65 5.96 -8.56
C PRO A 32 8.02 5.99 -9.27
N TYR A 33 9.05 5.42 -8.67
CA TYR A 33 10.41 5.35 -9.23
C TYR A 33 10.74 3.98 -9.83
N GLU A 34 9.83 3.02 -9.71
CA GLU A 34 10.02 1.72 -10.33
C GLU A 34 9.99 1.81 -11.85
N PRO A 35 10.87 1.07 -12.54
CA PRO A 35 10.94 1.13 -13.99
C PRO A 35 9.70 0.50 -14.63
N ALA A 36 9.14 1.19 -15.62
CA ALA A 36 8.12 0.66 -16.51
C ALA A 36 8.74 0.23 -17.85
N TYR A 37 8.26 -0.88 -18.42
CA TYR A 37 8.71 -1.29 -19.74
C TYR A 37 8.12 -0.37 -20.82
N GLY A 38 8.92 0.58 -21.30
CA GLY A 38 8.49 1.64 -22.19
C GLY A 38 7.78 1.20 -23.48
N PRO A 39 8.27 0.16 -24.20
CA PRO A 39 7.56 -0.36 -25.36
C PRO A 39 6.14 -0.81 -25.08
N LEU A 40 5.93 -1.59 -24.02
CA LEU A 40 4.59 -2.05 -23.62
C LEU A 40 3.71 -0.87 -23.16
N LEU A 41 4.27 0.05 -22.38
CA LEU A 41 3.55 1.26 -21.95
C LEU A 41 3.07 2.08 -23.15
N SER A 42 3.91 2.23 -24.18
CA SER A 42 3.56 2.97 -25.40
C SER A 42 2.52 2.26 -26.25
N GLU A 43 2.52 0.92 -26.28
CA GLU A 43 1.56 0.10 -27.00
C GLU A 43 0.20 0.08 -26.33
N MET A 44 0.18 -0.10 -24.98
CA MET A 44 -1.04 -0.30 -24.20
C MET A 44 -1.73 0.99 -23.79
N GLY A 45 -0.98 2.10 -23.67
CA GLY A 45 -1.54 3.38 -23.20
C GLY A 45 -2.28 3.22 -21.89
N ASP A 46 -3.56 3.62 -21.86
CA ASP A 46 -4.41 3.55 -20.68
C ASP A 46 -4.73 2.11 -20.18
N GLN A 47 -4.41 1.11 -21.00
CA GLN A 47 -4.56 -0.31 -20.62
C GLN A 47 -3.32 -0.88 -19.91
N TYR A 48 -2.22 -0.12 -19.84
CA TYR A 48 -1.02 -0.56 -19.14
C TYR A 48 -1.32 -0.88 -17.66
N ALA A 49 -0.87 -2.05 -17.18
CA ALA A 49 -1.04 -2.52 -15.81
C ALA A 49 -2.50 -2.66 -15.32
N THR A 50 -3.47 -2.82 -16.23
CA THR A 50 -4.88 -3.10 -15.87
C THR A 50 -5.21 -4.59 -15.80
N SER A 51 -4.34 -5.43 -16.34
CA SER A 51 -4.45 -6.91 -16.30
C SER A 51 -3.07 -7.55 -16.20
N ALA A 52 -3.03 -8.87 -16.01
CA ALA A 52 -1.79 -9.62 -16.00
C ALA A 52 -1.04 -9.56 -17.34
N GLU A 53 -1.73 -9.51 -18.46
CA GLU A 53 -1.16 -9.45 -19.80
C GLU A 53 -0.58 -8.07 -20.14
N THR A 54 -1.06 -7.03 -19.46
CA THR A 54 -0.64 -5.65 -19.72
C THR A 54 0.39 -5.12 -18.72
N LEU A 55 0.96 -6.01 -17.88
CA LEU A 55 1.99 -5.70 -16.89
C LEU A 55 3.19 -6.63 -17.03
N TYR A 56 4.39 -6.07 -17.27
CA TYR A 56 5.65 -6.82 -17.17
C TYR A 56 6.32 -6.51 -15.84
N SER A 57 6.91 -7.53 -15.23
CA SER A 57 7.62 -7.43 -13.96
C SER A 57 9.06 -7.89 -14.11
N CYS A 58 9.99 -7.09 -13.58
CA CYS A 58 11.39 -7.50 -13.40
C CYS A 58 11.67 -8.03 -11.98
N GLY A 59 10.66 -8.01 -11.08
CA GLY A 59 10.76 -8.49 -9.72
C GLY A 59 10.84 -10.01 -9.59
N ALA A 60 10.95 -10.50 -8.36
CA ALA A 60 11.01 -11.91 -8.02
C ALA A 60 9.75 -12.71 -8.46
N PHE A 61 8.64 -12.02 -8.58
CA PHE A 61 7.36 -12.57 -9.02
C PHE A 61 6.76 -11.72 -10.13
N TYR A 62 6.00 -12.35 -11.01
CA TYR A 62 5.15 -11.68 -11.99
C TYR A 62 3.68 -12.02 -11.75
N LEU A 63 2.79 -11.08 -12.08
CA LEU A 63 1.36 -11.29 -12.00
C LEU A 63 0.93 -12.24 -13.11
N SER A 64 0.42 -13.43 -12.74
CA SER A 64 -0.03 -14.45 -13.70
C SER A 64 -1.53 -14.43 -13.92
N ASP A 65 -2.28 -13.97 -12.92
CA ASP A 65 -3.72 -13.83 -12.98
C ASP A 65 -4.21 -12.72 -12.06
N TYR A 66 -5.24 -12.02 -12.48
CA TYR A 66 -5.77 -10.87 -11.74
C TYR A 66 -7.27 -10.72 -12.00
N GLU A 67 -8.05 -10.91 -10.96
CA GLU A 67 -9.46 -10.55 -10.93
C GLU A 67 -9.68 -9.51 -9.82
N SER A 68 -10.17 -8.34 -10.22
CA SER A 68 -10.37 -7.23 -9.29
C SER A 68 -11.34 -7.62 -8.16
N LEU A 69 -10.94 -7.38 -6.91
CA LEU A 69 -11.67 -7.72 -5.69
C LEU A 69 -11.95 -9.22 -5.51
N GLU A 70 -11.24 -10.08 -6.23
CA GLU A 70 -11.35 -11.55 -6.10
C GLU A 70 -9.98 -12.17 -5.84
N THR A 71 -9.12 -12.25 -6.86
CA THR A 71 -7.89 -13.02 -6.75
C THR A 71 -6.72 -12.37 -7.47
N TRP A 72 -5.54 -12.41 -6.82
CA TRP A 72 -4.25 -12.06 -7.41
C TRP A 72 -3.34 -13.26 -7.29
N ILE A 73 -2.90 -13.80 -8.43
CA ILE A 73 -1.95 -14.90 -8.47
C ILE A 73 -0.64 -14.41 -9.04
N MET A 74 0.40 -14.49 -8.23
CA MET A 74 1.76 -14.18 -8.62
C MET A 74 2.59 -15.45 -8.69
N LYS A 75 3.36 -15.61 -9.74
CA LYS A 75 4.27 -16.75 -9.94
C LYS A 75 5.71 -16.29 -9.93
N LYS A 76 6.60 -17.16 -9.47
CA LYS A 76 8.05 -16.95 -9.52
C LYS A 76 8.48 -16.54 -10.92
N ASN A 77 9.27 -15.48 -11.00
CA ASN A 77 9.84 -15.00 -12.24
C ASN A 77 11.19 -15.68 -12.50
N PRO A 78 11.28 -16.59 -13.46
CA PRO A 78 12.54 -17.29 -13.75
C PRO A 78 13.61 -16.38 -14.36
N GLU A 79 13.21 -15.21 -14.92
CA GLU A 79 14.11 -14.23 -15.52
C GLU A 79 14.60 -13.18 -14.52
N ASN A 80 14.19 -13.29 -13.25
CA ASN A 80 14.69 -12.39 -12.21
C ASN A 80 16.17 -12.67 -11.95
N TYR A 81 16.97 -11.61 -11.74
CA TYR A 81 18.42 -11.73 -11.53
C TYR A 81 18.82 -12.57 -10.30
N ASP A 82 17.91 -12.75 -9.35
CA ASP A 82 18.12 -13.51 -8.11
C ASP A 82 17.13 -14.68 -7.98
N ALA A 83 16.68 -15.24 -9.11
CA ALA A 83 15.68 -16.29 -9.15
C ALA A 83 16.07 -17.55 -8.34
N ASP A 84 17.37 -17.87 -8.26
CA ASP A 84 17.88 -19.03 -7.51
C ASP A 84 17.63 -18.91 -6.00
N ASN A 85 17.46 -17.70 -5.47
CA ASN A 85 17.16 -17.44 -4.06
C ASN A 85 15.65 -17.23 -3.79
N VAL A 86 14.80 -17.41 -4.78
CA VAL A 86 13.35 -17.38 -4.63
C VAL A 86 12.82 -18.81 -4.48
N PHE A 87 12.35 -19.16 -3.28
CA PHE A 87 11.94 -20.51 -2.91
C PHE A 87 10.41 -20.74 -2.96
N ILE A 88 9.64 -19.67 -3.10
CA ILE A 88 8.18 -19.73 -3.25
C ILE A 88 7.86 -19.71 -4.75
N ASP A 89 7.09 -20.67 -5.22
CA ASP A 89 6.70 -20.76 -6.64
C ASP A 89 5.48 -19.90 -6.96
N THR A 90 4.53 -19.85 -6.04
CA THR A 90 3.25 -19.15 -6.24
C THR A 90 2.79 -18.45 -4.97
N ILE A 91 2.34 -17.20 -5.11
CA ILE A 91 1.67 -16.45 -4.06
C ILE A 91 0.26 -16.18 -4.54
N SER A 92 -0.73 -16.70 -3.81
CA SER A 92 -2.15 -16.44 -4.07
C SER A 92 -2.71 -15.50 -3.03
N ARG A 93 -3.26 -14.37 -3.47
CA ARG A 93 -3.98 -13.42 -2.61
C ARG A 93 -5.45 -13.45 -2.98
N ILE A 94 -6.28 -13.77 -2.00
CA ILE A 94 -7.73 -13.82 -2.16
C ILE A 94 -8.33 -12.65 -1.40
N TYR A 95 -9.16 -11.86 -2.07
CA TYR A 95 -9.85 -10.77 -1.41
C TYR A 95 -10.90 -11.31 -0.42
N ASN A 96 -10.88 -10.79 0.78
CA ASN A 96 -11.89 -11.05 1.80
C ASN A 96 -12.16 -9.73 2.55
N ALA A 97 -13.37 -9.19 2.41
CA ALA A 97 -13.78 -7.95 3.08
C ALA A 97 -13.66 -8.02 4.62
N GLU A 98 -13.74 -9.24 5.18
CA GLU A 98 -13.65 -9.50 6.63
C GLU A 98 -12.33 -10.18 6.99
N ALA A 99 -11.25 -9.98 6.22
CA ALA A 99 -9.97 -10.65 6.43
C ALA A 99 -9.40 -10.44 7.84
N ALA A 100 -9.59 -9.25 8.42
CA ALA A 100 -9.12 -8.95 9.77
C ALA A 100 -9.78 -9.82 10.86
N VAL A 101 -11.03 -10.25 10.64
CA VAL A 101 -11.80 -11.08 11.56
C VAL A 101 -11.61 -12.57 11.24
N ASN A 102 -11.73 -12.92 9.97
CA ASN A 102 -11.72 -14.31 9.51
C ASN A 102 -10.32 -14.89 9.33
N GLY A 103 -9.33 -14.06 9.00
CA GLY A 103 -7.96 -14.51 8.71
C GLY A 103 -7.33 -15.34 9.82
N PRO A 104 -7.36 -14.92 11.09
CA PRO A 104 -6.83 -15.70 12.21
C PRO A 104 -7.45 -17.10 12.32
N GLU A 105 -8.75 -17.23 12.11
CA GLU A 105 -9.42 -18.53 12.14
C GLU A 105 -9.10 -19.40 10.91
N MET A 106 -8.86 -18.78 9.75
CA MET A 106 -8.42 -19.50 8.53
C MET A 106 -7.00 -20.07 8.70
N ILE A 107 -6.10 -19.35 9.39
CA ILE A 107 -4.77 -19.89 9.79
C ILE A 107 -4.92 -21.14 10.62
N LYS A 108 -5.76 -21.13 11.66
CA LYS A 108 -6.00 -22.32 12.52
C LYS A 108 -6.47 -23.54 11.73
N ARG A 109 -7.23 -23.30 10.68
CA ARG A 109 -7.74 -24.37 9.79
C ARG A 109 -6.76 -24.77 8.68
N GLY A 110 -5.63 -24.04 8.56
CA GLY A 110 -4.65 -24.30 7.49
C GLY A 110 -5.14 -23.93 6.09
N GLU A 111 -6.06 -22.98 5.99
CA GLU A 111 -6.63 -22.51 4.72
C GLU A 111 -5.77 -21.45 4.06
N ILE A 112 -4.99 -20.71 4.85
CA ILE A 112 -4.05 -19.70 4.41
C ILE A 112 -2.75 -19.79 5.22
N ASP A 113 -1.68 -19.20 4.71
CA ASP A 113 -0.34 -19.25 5.29
C ASP A 113 0.00 -18.00 6.10
N GLU A 114 -0.68 -16.88 5.87
CA GLU A 114 -0.42 -15.60 6.54
C GLU A 114 -1.71 -14.85 6.84
N ALA A 115 -1.81 -14.28 8.02
CA ALA A 115 -2.88 -13.37 8.43
C ALA A 115 -2.36 -12.32 9.41
N THR A 116 -3.04 -11.17 9.47
CA THR A 116 -2.78 -10.16 10.48
C THR A 116 -3.67 -10.40 11.71
N ILE A 117 -3.06 -10.36 12.90
CA ILE A 117 -3.78 -10.44 14.18
C ILE A 117 -4.02 -9.03 14.70
N GLY A 118 -5.28 -8.71 14.98
CA GLY A 118 -5.67 -7.47 15.66
C GLY A 118 -5.24 -7.45 17.13
N SER A 119 -5.00 -6.25 17.66
CA SER A 119 -4.62 -6.07 19.07
C SER A 119 -5.69 -6.53 20.06
N ASP A 120 -6.93 -6.60 19.64
CA ASP A 120 -8.09 -7.05 20.42
C ASP A 120 -8.06 -8.55 20.76
N ILE A 121 -7.47 -9.37 19.89
CA ILE A 121 -7.37 -10.83 20.08
C ILE A 121 -5.93 -11.31 20.37
N LEU A 122 -4.92 -10.45 20.22
CA LEU A 122 -3.51 -10.82 20.33
C LEU A 122 -3.19 -11.48 21.67
N ASP A 123 -3.64 -10.91 22.78
CA ASP A 123 -3.36 -11.45 24.12
C ASP A 123 -3.96 -12.85 24.32
N SER A 124 -5.15 -13.10 23.76
CA SER A 124 -5.78 -14.41 23.82
C SER A 124 -5.01 -15.46 23.00
N TRP A 125 -4.49 -15.08 21.85
CA TRP A 125 -3.68 -15.95 21.00
C TRP A 125 -2.33 -16.30 21.64
N LEU A 126 -1.70 -15.35 22.32
CA LEU A 126 -0.44 -15.57 23.03
C LEU A 126 -0.61 -16.41 24.30
N ALA A 127 -1.80 -16.40 24.91
CA ALA A 127 -2.11 -17.19 26.08
C ALA A 127 -2.52 -18.64 25.78
N ASP A 128 -2.91 -18.93 24.55
CA ASP A 128 -3.36 -20.26 24.10
C ASP A 128 -2.17 -21.08 23.56
N ASP A 129 -1.89 -22.22 24.18
CA ASP A 129 -0.81 -23.13 23.80
C ASP A 129 -0.90 -23.65 22.36
N THR A 130 -2.08 -23.62 21.76
CA THR A 130 -2.31 -24.07 20.37
C THR A 130 -2.02 -22.99 19.33
N THR A 131 -2.00 -21.71 19.69
CA THR A 131 -1.87 -20.60 18.77
C THR A 131 -0.65 -19.72 19.02
N LYS A 132 -0.10 -19.71 20.23
CA LYS A 132 1.03 -18.83 20.59
C LYS A 132 2.24 -18.95 19.67
N ASP A 133 2.55 -20.18 19.23
CA ASP A 133 3.69 -20.45 18.34
C ASP A 133 3.42 -20.09 16.86
N MET A 134 2.17 -19.78 16.51
CA MET A 134 1.79 -19.26 15.20
C MET A 134 1.99 -17.74 15.09
N VAL A 135 2.16 -17.04 16.22
CA VAL A 135 2.30 -15.58 16.24
C VAL A 135 3.75 -15.19 16.04
N SER A 136 4.04 -14.52 14.92
CA SER A 136 5.34 -13.87 14.76
C SER A 136 5.38 -12.60 15.60
N MET A 137 6.41 -12.49 16.44
CA MET A 137 6.68 -11.28 17.23
C MET A 137 7.50 -10.25 16.46
N ASP A 138 7.95 -10.58 15.25
CA ASP A 138 8.66 -9.66 14.40
C ASP A 138 7.70 -8.59 13.89
N ARG A 139 7.87 -7.38 14.42
CA ARG A 139 7.14 -6.21 13.97
C ARG A 139 8.03 -5.42 13.03
N PRO A 140 7.69 -5.30 11.76
CA PRO A 140 8.43 -4.42 10.88
C PRO A 140 8.36 -3.00 11.43
N ASN A 141 9.50 -2.32 11.51
CA ASN A 141 9.52 -0.90 11.82
C ASN A 141 8.74 -0.16 10.72
N THR A 142 7.63 0.46 11.10
CA THR A 142 6.92 1.32 10.17
C THR A 142 7.67 2.66 10.12
N ASN A 143 8.08 3.07 8.92
CA ASN A 143 8.63 4.40 8.69
C ASN A 143 7.54 5.48 8.64
N TYR A 144 6.34 5.15 9.06
CA TYR A 144 5.16 6.02 8.99
C TYR A 144 4.73 6.45 10.39
N THR A 145 4.37 7.72 10.49
CA THR A 145 3.68 8.27 11.66
C THR A 145 2.22 8.44 11.30
N TYR A 146 1.34 7.80 12.06
CA TYR A 146 -0.12 7.96 11.91
C TYR A 146 -0.58 9.11 12.79
N PHE A 147 -1.39 10.00 12.23
CA PHE A 147 -1.94 11.14 12.95
C PHE A 147 -3.31 11.53 12.39
N TYR A 148 -4.12 12.15 13.23
CA TYR A 148 -5.36 12.79 12.79
C TYR A 148 -5.05 14.17 12.23
N MET A 149 -5.55 14.45 11.04
CA MET A 149 -5.47 15.77 10.44
C MET A 149 -6.86 16.40 10.43
N PHE A 150 -7.00 17.52 11.12
CA PHE A 150 -8.25 18.27 11.09
C PHE A 150 -8.32 19.12 9.83
N ASN A 151 -9.46 19.09 9.15
CA ASN A 151 -9.70 20.00 8.03
C ASN A 151 -9.98 21.42 8.55
N PHE A 152 -9.01 22.31 8.42
CA PHE A 152 -9.14 23.74 8.76
C PHE A 152 -9.77 24.57 7.64
N MET A 153 -10.10 23.97 6.50
CA MET A 153 -10.74 24.63 5.36
C MET A 153 -12.14 24.04 5.16
N PRO A 154 -13.11 24.38 6.04
CA PRO A 154 -14.43 23.75 6.04
C PRO A 154 -15.24 24.00 4.75
N PHE A 155 -14.87 25.02 3.99
CA PHE A 155 -15.53 25.38 2.72
C PHE A 155 -14.77 24.85 1.49
N ALA A 156 -13.71 24.05 1.66
CA ALA A 156 -12.91 23.54 0.55
C ALA A 156 -13.71 22.61 -0.37
N HIS A 157 -14.82 22.06 0.07
CA HIS A 157 -15.72 21.28 -0.77
C HIS A 157 -16.30 22.08 -1.95
N GLU A 158 -16.39 23.41 -1.85
CA GLU A 158 -16.82 24.27 -2.97
C GLU A 158 -15.82 24.27 -4.13
N PHE A 159 -14.57 23.89 -3.86
CA PHE A 159 -13.48 23.80 -4.84
C PHE A 159 -13.17 22.34 -5.28
N SER A 160 -13.72 21.36 -4.59
CA SER A 160 -13.57 19.96 -4.92
C SER A 160 -14.80 19.48 -5.66
N ASN A 161 -14.63 18.80 -6.78
CA ASN A 161 -15.69 18.06 -7.46
C ASN A 161 -16.13 16.81 -6.67
N TRP A 162 -15.91 16.82 -5.36
CA TRP A 162 -16.31 15.74 -4.46
C TRP A 162 -17.80 15.88 -4.14
N ASN A 163 -18.60 15.49 -5.10
CA ASN A 163 -19.99 15.20 -4.87
C ASN A 163 -20.05 13.82 -4.20
N VAL A 164 -19.85 13.79 -2.89
CA VAL A 164 -20.05 12.56 -2.12
C VAL A 164 -21.55 12.48 -1.85
N GLU A 165 -22.25 11.76 -2.72
CA GLU A 165 -23.67 11.48 -2.60
C GLU A 165 -23.96 10.93 -1.19
N GLY A 166 -24.75 11.66 -0.41
CA GLY A 166 -25.16 11.26 0.94
C GLY A 166 -24.41 11.89 2.13
N VAL A 167 -23.34 12.67 1.91
CA VAL A 167 -22.62 13.35 3.02
C VAL A 167 -23.10 14.78 3.25
N ASP A 168 -23.77 15.40 2.29
CA ASP A 168 -24.04 16.84 2.30
C ASP A 168 -25.25 17.27 3.11
N ALA A 169 -26.20 16.38 3.40
CA ALA A 169 -27.47 16.78 4.02
C ALA A 169 -27.34 17.27 5.48
N GLU A 170 -26.23 16.93 6.16
CA GLU A 170 -26.00 17.26 7.58
C GLU A 170 -24.66 17.97 7.83
N TYR A 171 -23.92 18.32 6.77
CA TYR A 171 -22.64 19.01 6.93
C TYR A 171 -22.84 20.48 7.26
N GLU A 172 -22.42 20.89 8.46
CA GLU A 172 -22.49 22.25 8.96
C GLU A 172 -21.08 22.87 9.07
N PRO A 173 -20.55 23.46 7.97
CA PRO A 173 -19.17 23.94 7.92
C PRO A 173 -18.86 25.00 8.98
N GLU A 174 -19.83 25.85 9.35
CA GLU A 174 -19.63 26.85 10.39
C GLU A 174 -19.47 26.24 11.79
N ASN A 175 -20.21 25.18 12.09
CA ASN A 175 -20.10 24.47 13.36
C ASN A 175 -18.79 23.67 13.40
N TRP A 176 -18.40 23.08 12.29
CA TRP A 176 -17.09 22.44 12.16
C TRP A 176 -15.95 23.43 12.39
N ALA A 177 -16.00 24.61 11.77
CA ALA A 177 -15.00 25.67 11.95
C ALA A 177 -14.88 26.11 13.43
N LYS A 178 -16.00 26.23 14.16
CA LYS A 178 -15.98 26.50 15.60
C LYS A 178 -15.31 25.38 16.40
N ALA A 179 -15.66 24.12 16.09
CA ALA A 179 -15.11 22.96 16.77
C ALA A 179 -13.59 22.86 16.58
N ILE A 180 -13.10 22.87 15.34
CA ILE A 180 -11.67 22.70 15.04
C ILE A 180 -10.80 23.86 15.54
N ASN A 181 -11.35 25.07 15.67
CA ASN A 181 -10.63 26.21 16.25
C ASN A 181 -10.60 26.16 17.79
N ASN A 182 -11.40 25.32 18.42
CA ASN A 182 -11.36 25.10 19.86
C ASN A 182 -10.22 24.14 20.22
N THR A 183 -9.24 24.64 20.98
CA THR A 183 -8.09 23.83 21.41
C THR A 183 -8.49 22.63 22.27
N ASN A 184 -9.52 22.75 23.09
CA ASN A 184 -9.97 21.65 23.94
C ASN A 184 -10.64 20.55 23.12
N PHE A 185 -11.39 20.91 22.08
CA PHE A 185 -11.94 19.95 21.13
C PHE A 185 -10.81 19.12 20.47
N ARG A 186 -9.78 19.78 19.93
CA ARG A 186 -8.64 19.05 19.33
C ARG A 186 -7.90 18.18 20.33
N LYS A 187 -7.72 18.67 21.57
CA LYS A 187 -7.06 17.88 22.63
C LYS A 187 -7.86 16.63 23.05
N SER A 188 -9.19 16.64 22.91
CA SER A 188 -10.02 15.46 23.29
C SER A 188 -9.72 14.23 22.45
N PHE A 189 -9.08 14.37 21.29
CA PHE A 189 -8.64 13.24 20.46
C PHE A 189 -7.30 12.61 20.93
N LEU A 190 -6.65 13.20 21.94
CA LEU A 190 -5.41 12.70 22.53
C LEU A 190 -5.64 11.82 23.77
N TYR A 191 -6.87 11.76 24.26
CA TYR A 191 -7.29 11.04 25.45
C TYR A 191 -8.37 10.01 25.12
#